data_d05fcafff08999cc86a7b271adb40c55
#
_entry.id   d05fcafff08999cc86a7b271adb40c55
#
_cell.length_a   1.000
_cell.length_b   1.000
_cell.length_c   1.000
_cell.angle_alpha   90.00
_cell.angle_beta   90.00
_cell.angle_gamma   90.00
#
_symmetry.space_group_name_H-M   'P 1'
#
loop_
_entity.id
_entity.type
_entity.pdbx_description
1 polymer ?
#
loop_
_entity_poly.entity_id
_entity_poly.type
_entity_poly.pdbx_seq_one_letter_code
_entity_poly.pdbx_strand_id
1 'polypeptide(L)'
;MSLTTLSATEVIARLHEFDSVIDARSEGEFEEDHLPGAVNWPTLNNDERRDIGTLYKQVNAFEAKKRGAAIAARNIASHIEREVINKPRDWKPLAYCWRGGQRSGALSLILSQIGFRVTLLEGGYKAFRAAVVHDIPRLVGTLEWRVVCGTTGSGKTRLLQALAAQGAQVLDLEALANHRSSVLGAIPGLAQPTQKRFDTLVWNALRPLDVTRPVFIESESKKVGNVSVPPSLIEAMRQSPCLNLVLPDAERVALLLEDYAFFVQDIEHFCERLQVLAEFRGKVVVAGWLASVRAGNIAPVVQQLLTQHYDPVYLQSMQRNFLRFENAKVISPSDHSVAAMNSLAQQLLQNLAT
;
A
#
# COMPACT_ATOMS: atom_id res chain seq x y z
N MET A 1 -6.82 10.51 37.46
CA MET A 1 -5.82 9.87 36.62
C MET A 1 -6.49 8.73 35.88
N SER A 2 -6.58 8.79 34.55
CA SER A 2 -7.22 7.70 33.79
C SER A 2 -6.27 7.22 32.71
N LEU A 3 -5.43 6.25 33.06
CA LEU A 3 -4.74 5.39 32.10
C LEU A 3 -5.65 4.17 31.88
N THR A 4 -6.11 4.00 30.64
CA THR A 4 -6.94 2.87 30.23
C THR A 4 -6.14 1.98 29.30
N THR A 5 -6.27 0.67 29.42
CA THR A 5 -5.67 -0.28 28.50
C THR A 5 -6.77 -0.92 27.67
N LEU A 6 -6.61 -0.95 26.34
CA LEU A 6 -7.54 -1.57 25.40
C LEU A 6 -6.83 -2.62 24.55
N SER A 7 -7.52 -3.70 24.21
CA SER A 7 -7.06 -4.71 23.27
C SER A 7 -6.92 -4.14 21.85
N ALA A 8 -6.18 -4.84 20.98
CA ALA A 8 -6.04 -4.42 19.59
C ALA A 8 -7.38 -4.34 18.85
N THR A 9 -8.29 -5.26 19.11
CA THR A 9 -9.63 -5.26 18.49
C THR A 9 -10.46 -4.04 18.93
N GLU A 10 -10.45 -3.70 20.23
CA GLU A 10 -11.14 -2.51 20.74
C GLU A 10 -10.53 -1.22 20.19
N VAL A 11 -9.20 -1.12 20.14
CA VAL A 11 -8.50 0.03 19.56
C VAL A 11 -8.85 0.19 18.10
N ILE A 12 -8.83 -0.90 17.31
CA ILE A 12 -9.19 -0.87 15.89
C ILE A 12 -10.61 -0.36 15.67
N ALA A 13 -11.57 -0.81 16.46
CA ALA A 13 -12.96 -0.37 16.37
C ALA A 13 -13.14 1.11 16.71
N ARG A 14 -12.28 1.65 17.56
CA ARG A 14 -12.36 3.00 18.14
C ARG A 14 -11.25 3.94 17.70
N LEU A 15 -10.52 3.63 16.61
CA LEU A 15 -9.41 4.47 16.14
C LEU A 15 -9.80 5.93 15.90
N HIS A 16 -11.03 6.17 15.48
CA HIS A 16 -11.58 7.51 15.20
C HIS A 16 -11.86 8.33 16.48
N GLU A 17 -11.85 7.71 17.66
CA GLU A 17 -12.10 8.39 18.95
C GLU A 17 -10.83 9.02 19.54
N PHE A 18 -9.65 8.68 19.01
CA PHE A 18 -8.37 9.17 19.50
C PHE A 18 -7.93 10.40 18.70
N ASP A 19 -7.60 11.48 19.40
CA ASP A 19 -7.09 12.71 18.79
C ASP A 19 -5.67 12.56 18.26
N SER A 20 -4.92 11.60 18.81
CA SER A 20 -3.57 11.26 18.37
C SER A 20 -3.27 9.79 18.64
N VAL A 21 -2.65 9.12 17.68
CA VAL A 21 -2.10 7.77 17.82
C VAL A 21 -0.58 7.90 17.88
N ILE A 22 0.03 7.54 19.01
CA ILE A 22 1.45 7.79 19.30
C ILE A 22 2.22 6.48 19.29
N ASP A 23 3.17 6.36 18.36
CA ASP A 23 4.12 5.27 18.32
C ASP A 23 5.40 5.63 19.09
N ALA A 24 5.60 4.99 20.23
CA ALA A 24 6.78 5.18 21.07
C ALA A 24 7.97 4.29 20.68
N ARG A 25 7.92 3.62 19.51
CA ARG A 25 9.04 2.86 18.94
C ARG A 25 10.06 3.78 18.28
N SER A 26 11.21 3.21 17.92
CA SER A 26 12.21 3.95 17.16
C SER A 26 11.74 4.25 15.73
N GLU A 27 12.42 5.20 15.07
CA GLU A 27 12.08 5.66 13.73
C GLU A 27 12.06 4.52 12.71
N GLY A 28 13.06 3.65 12.72
CA GLY A 28 13.11 2.50 11.81
C GLY A 28 12.02 1.46 12.06
N GLU A 29 11.58 1.28 13.33
CA GLU A 29 10.43 0.43 13.62
C GLU A 29 9.11 1.07 13.08
N PHE A 30 9.01 2.40 13.14
CA PHE A 30 7.89 3.16 12.62
C PHE A 30 7.83 3.15 11.09
N GLU A 31 8.98 3.35 10.43
CA GLU A 31 9.10 3.31 8.97
C GLU A 31 8.74 1.93 8.41
N GLU A 32 9.09 0.86 9.13
CA GLU A 32 8.75 -0.50 8.70
C GLU A 32 7.23 -0.71 8.59
N ASP A 33 6.48 -0.30 9.60
CA ASP A 33 5.01 -0.29 9.63
C ASP A 33 4.52 0.38 10.92
N HIS A 34 3.34 0.98 10.89
CA HIS A 34 2.71 1.64 12.04
C HIS A 34 1.18 1.64 11.93
N LEU A 35 0.48 1.94 13.02
CA LEU A 35 -0.98 2.09 13.05
C LEU A 35 -1.40 3.27 12.14
N PRO A 36 -2.55 3.19 11.46
CA PRO A 36 -3.07 4.30 10.66
C PRO A 36 -3.15 5.60 11.46
N GLY A 37 -2.65 6.68 10.85
CA GLY A 37 -2.65 8.01 11.49
C GLY A 37 -1.66 8.19 12.64
N ALA A 38 -0.79 7.21 12.89
CA ALA A 38 0.19 7.32 13.97
C ALA A 38 1.27 8.37 13.67
N VAL A 39 1.67 9.07 14.73
CA VAL A 39 2.86 9.93 14.77
C VAL A 39 3.95 9.24 15.58
N ASN A 40 5.21 9.41 15.18
CA ASN A 40 6.32 8.77 15.86
C ASN A 40 6.90 9.68 16.96
N TRP A 41 6.81 9.23 18.20
CA TRP A 41 7.45 9.86 19.37
C TRP A 41 8.40 8.84 20.03
N PRO A 42 9.58 8.61 19.45
CA PRO A 42 10.48 7.58 19.94
C PRO A 42 10.94 7.87 21.37
N THR A 43 10.69 6.93 22.26
CA THR A 43 11.26 6.99 23.62
C THR A 43 12.72 6.54 23.63
N LEU A 44 13.15 5.81 22.62
CA LEU A 44 14.52 5.51 22.24
C LEU A 44 14.61 5.63 20.73
N ASN A 45 15.53 6.45 20.20
CA ASN A 45 15.82 6.50 18.78
C ASN A 45 16.51 5.22 18.28
N ASN A 46 16.80 5.11 16.99
CA ASN A 46 17.38 3.89 16.40
C ASN A 46 18.72 3.50 17.07
N ASP A 47 19.61 4.46 17.29
CA ASP A 47 20.93 4.23 17.88
C ASP A 47 20.83 3.87 19.37
N GLU A 48 20.08 4.64 20.13
CA GLU A 48 19.82 4.39 21.55
C GLU A 48 19.18 3.02 21.77
N ARG A 49 18.20 2.67 20.92
CA ARG A 49 17.55 1.34 20.97
C ARG A 49 18.53 0.20 20.68
N ARG A 50 19.41 0.39 19.69
CA ARG A 50 20.47 -0.60 19.35
C ARG A 50 21.42 -0.78 20.54
N ASP A 51 21.91 0.32 21.09
CA ASP A 51 22.90 0.32 22.15
C ASP A 51 22.33 -0.26 23.46
N ILE A 52 21.14 0.15 23.87
CA ILE A 52 20.44 -0.43 25.04
C ILE A 52 20.09 -1.90 24.79
N GLY A 53 19.70 -2.29 23.58
CA GLY A 53 19.42 -3.67 23.21
C GLY A 53 20.66 -4.57 23.29
N THR A 54 21.82 -4.06 22.87
CA THR A 54 23.11 -4.75 22.98
C THR A 54 23.53 -4.90 24.44
N LEU A 55 23.45 -3.81 25.21
CA LEU A 55 23.74 -3.83 26.64
C LEU A 55 22.87 -4.86 27.40
N TYR A 56 21.58 -4.91 27.06
CA TYR A 56 20.62 -5.83 27.67
C TYR A 56 20.97 -7.29 27.42
N LYS A 57 21.38 -7.64 26.20
CA LYS A 57 21.65 -9.01 25.79
C LYS A 57 23.06 -9.51 26.18
N GLN A 58 24.04 -8.63 26.08
CA GLN A 58 25.46 -9.02 26.13
C GLN A 58 26.15 -8.68 27.44
N VAL A 59 25.61 -7.75 28.23
CA VAL A 59 26.29 -7.28 29.45
C VAL A 59 25.43 -7.50 30.68
N ASN A 60 24.37 -6.67 30.88
CA ASN A 60 23.55 -6.74 32.09
C ASN A 60 22.18 -6.12 31.83
N ALA A 61 21.12 -6.90 32.03
CA ALA A 61 19.74 -6.46 31.82
C ALA A 61 19.33 -5.31 32.78
N PHE A 62 19.84 -5.27 34.03
CA PHE A 62 19.52 -4.21 34.98
C PHE A 62 20.20 -2.88 34.63
N GLU A 63 21.47 -2.93 34.22
CA GLU A 63 22.20 -1.76 33.73
C GLU A 63 21.55 -1.18 32.49
N ALA A 64 21.13 -2.02 31.53
CA ALA A 64 20.39 -1.60 30.35
C ALA A 64 19.07 -0.91 30.72
N LYS A 65 18.33 -1.44 31.70
CA LYS A 65 17.08 -0.82 32.18
C LYS A 65 17.33 0.57 32.79
N LYS A 66 18.37 0.72 33.64
CA LYS A 66 18.70 2.03 34.24
C LYS A 66 19.04 3.08 33.17
N ARG A 67 19.94 2.73 32.26
CA ARG A 67 20.36 3.65 31.18
C ARG A 67 19.20 3.93 30.21
N GLY A 68 18.46 2.91 29.80
CA GLY A 68 17.30 3.06 28.93
C GLY A 68 16.21 3.92 29.55
N ALA A 69 15.97 3.81 30.86
CA ALA A 69 15.01 4.66 31.58
C ALA A 69 15.43 6.16 31.57
N ALA A 70 16.73 6.43 31.82
CA ALA A 70 17.24 7.81 31.81
C ALA A 70 17.12 8.46 30.41
N ILE A 71 17.43 7.71 29.35
CA ILE A 71 17.29 8.18 27.96
C ILE A 71 15.82 8.38 27.62
N ALA A 72 14.98 7.40 27.93
CA ALA A 72 13.53 7.48 27.65
C ALA A 72 12.89 8.69 28.37
N ALA A 73 13.26 8.94 29.63
CA ALA A 73 12.74 10.10 30.38
C ALA A 73 13.08 11.44 29.69
N ARG A 74 14.31 11.59 29.21
CA ARG A 74 14.79 12.77 28.46
C ARG A 74 13.99 12.94 27.14
N ASN A 75 13.86 11.88 26.37
CA ASN A 75 13.16 11.94 25.09
C ASN A 75 11.67 12.20 25.29
N ILE A 76 11.05 11.63 26.32
CA ILE A 76 9.65 11.92 26.68
C ILE A 76 9.48 13.40 27.07
N ALA A 77 10.40 13.95 27.87
CA ALA A 77 10.35 15.38 28.22
C ALA A 77 10.39 16.26 26.98
N SER A 78 11.30 15.98 26.04
CA SER A 78 11.39 16.70 24.76
C SER A 78 10.12 16.58 23.90
N HIS A 79 9.46 15.42 23.89
CA HIS A 79 8.17 15.26 23.18
C HIS A 79 7.07 16.10 23.86
N ILE A 80 7.04 16.13 25.19
CA ILE A 80 6.06 16.92 25.93
C ILE A 80 6.22 18.40 25.63
N GLU A 81 7.46 18.91 25.64
CA GLU A 81 7.76 20.31 25.36
C GLU A 81 7.33 20.72 23.94
N ARG A 82 7.55 19.87 22.95
CA ARG A 82 7.27 20.21 21.55
C ARG A 82 5.81 20.00 21.16
N GLU A 83 5.18 18.94 21.66
CA GLU A 83 3.94 18.42 21.09
C GLU A 83 2.74 18.52 22.03
N VAL A 84 2.97 18.61 23.37
CA VAL A 84 1.90 18.44 24.36
C VAL A 84 1.51 19.75 25.03
N ILE A 85 2.41 20.71 25.19
CA ILE A 85 2.15 21.97 25.94
C ILE A 85 0.89 22.68 25.47
N ASN A 86 0.60 22.66 24.18
CA ASN A 86 -0.55 23.34 23.59
C ASN A 86 -1.79 22.43 23.41
N LYS A 87 -1.77 21.18 23.93
CA LYS A 87 -2.92 20.28 23.82
C LYS A 87 -4.02 20.67 24.82
N PRO A 88 -5.30 20.66 24.40
CA PRO A 88 -6.39 20.94 25.29
C PRO A 88 -6.56 19.81 26.30
N ARG A 89 -7.21 20.12 27.45
CA ARG A 89 -7.37 19.17 28.57
C ARG A 89 -8.11 17.87 28.21
N ASP A 90 -8.99 17.95 27.26
CA ASP A 90 -9.80 16.82 26.76
C ASP A 90 -9.13 15.99 25.67
N TRP A 91 -7.89 16.32 25.29
CA TRP A 91 -7.08 15.53 24.36
C TRP A 91 -6.96 14.06 24.80
N LYS A 92 -7.23 13.14 23.87
CA LYS A 92 -7.31 11.67 24.09
C LYS A 92 -6.24 10.95 23.27
N PRO A 93 -5.01 10.84 23.73
CA PRO A 93 -3.97 10.11 23.05
C PRO A 93 -4.12 8.59 23.25
N LEU A 94 -3.87 7.83 22.16
CA LEU A 94 -3.55 6.41 22.19
C LEU A 94 -2.03 6.29 22.07
N ALA A 95 -1.39 5.53 22.98
CA ALA A 95 0.04 5.25 22.89
C ALA A 95 0.32 3.76 22.77
N TYR A 96 1.33 3.41 22.01
CA TYR A 96 1.79 2.02 21.87
C TYR A 96 3.30 1.93 21.66
N CYS A 97 3.85 0.76 21.90
CA CYS A 97 5.20 0.37 21.49
C CYS A 97 5.19 -1.06 20.94
N TRP A 98 6.29 -1.75 20.91
CA TRP A 98 6.36 -3.08 20.29
C TRP A 98 5.41 -4.13 20.91
N ARG A 99 5.31 -4.16 22.27
CA ARG A 99 4.48 -5.14 23.03
C ARG A 99 3.62 -4.48 24.11
N GLY A 100 3.37 -3.18 24.04
CA GLY A 100 2.64 -2.46 25.09
C GLY A 100 3.37 -2.43 26.44
N GLY A 101 4.71 -2.47 26.43
CA GLY A 101 5.56 -2.55 27.62
C GLY A 101 6.10 -1.19 28.07
N GLN A 102 7.37 -1.17 28.51
CA GLN A 102 7.99 -0.06 29.22
C GLN A 102 8.03 1.25 28.44
N ARG A 103 8.27 1.23 27.12
CA ARG A 103 8.40 2.44 26.29
C ARG A 103 7.11 3.27 26.27
N SER A 104 6.03 2.70 25.78
CA SER A 104 4.73 3.38 25.75
C SER A 104 4.13 3.55 27.15
N GLY A 105 4.40 2.62 28.07
CA GLY A 105 3.94 2.72 29.45
C GLY A 105 4.53 3.92 30.20
N ALA A 106 5.83 4.20 30.04
CA ALA A 106 6.47 5.37 30.65
C ALA A 106 5.89 6.70 30.10
N LEU A 107 5.72 6.80 28.79
CA LEU A 107 5.10 7.96 28.15
C LEU A 107 3.64 8.12 28.64
N SER A 108 2.85 7.05 28.63
CA SER A 108 1.45 7.08 29.05
C SER A 108 1.29 7.45 30.52
N LEU A 109 2.19 6.99 31.38
CA LEU A 109 2.17 7.35 32.81
C LEU A 109 2.33 8.85 32.99
N ILE A 110 3.33 9.46 32.36
CA ILE A 110 3.59 10.91 32.48
C ILE A 110 2.40 11.71 31.94
N LEU A 111 1.90 11.38 30.74
CA LEU A 111 0.74 12.05 30.14
C LEU A 111 -0.51 11.94 31.04
N SER A 112 -0.73 10.79 31.69
CA SER A 112 -1.84 10.59 32.61
C SER A 112 -1.69 11.39 33.92
N GLN A 113 -0.45 11.57 34.41
CA GLN A 113 -0.15 12.41 35.57
C GLN A 113 -0.35 13.90 35.30
N ILE A 114 -0.13 14.35 34.05
CA ILE A 114 -0.48 15.70 33.60
C ILE A 114 -2.00 15.92 33.66
N GLY A 115 -2.79 14.85 33.50
CA GLY A 115 -4.27 14.90 33.61
C GLY A 115 -5.00 14.48 32.32
N PHE A 116 -4.30 14.01 31.29
CA PHE A 116 -4.91 13.54 30.06
C PHE A 116 -5.55 12.15 30.22
N ARG A 117 -6.54 11.86 29.37
CA ARG A 117 -7.18 10.54 29.28
C ARG A 117 -6.39 9.67 28.28
N VAL A 118 -5.37 9.00 28.78
CA VAL A 118 -4.46 8.22 27.94
C VAL A 118 -4.95 6.80 27.77
N THR A 119 -4.95 6.31 26.54
CA THR A 119 -5.19 4.90 26.23
C THR A 119 -3.87 4.23 25.84
N LEU A 120 -3.62 3.05 26.39
CA LEU A 120 -2.48 2.19 26.06
C LEU A 120 -2.98 0.99 25.26
N LEU A 121 -2.35 0.71 24.11
CA LEU A 121 -2.63 -0.51 23.34
C LEU A 121 -2.00 -1.72 24.02
N GLU A 122 -2.85 -2.65 24.48
CA GLU A 122 -2.41 -3.93 25.03
C GLU A 122 -1.72 -4.78 23.97
N GLY A 123 -0.57 -5.37 24.34
CA GLY A 123 0.26 -6.13 23.40
C GLY A 123 0.93 -5.29 22.31
N GLY A 124 0.66 -3.99 22.24
CA GLY A 124 1.29 -3.01 21.36
C GLY A 124 1.17 -3.34 19.88
N TYR A 125 2.14 -2.86 19.09
CA TYR A 125 2.19 -3.09 17.63
C TYR A 125 2.08 -4.59 17.27
N LYS A 126 2.68 -5.50 18.06
CA LYS A 126 2.60 -6.93 17.78
C LYS A 126 1.16 -7.44 17.80
N ALA A 127 0.35 -6.99 18.76
CA ALA A 127 -1.07 -7.35 18.85
C ALA A 127 -1.87 -6.72 17.70
N PHE A 128 -1.62 -5.43 17.38
CA PHE A 128 -2.19 -4.77 16.22
C PHE A 128 -1.89 -5.55 14.92
N ARG A 129 -0.62 -5.88 14.68
CA ARG A 129 -0.22 -6.63 13.48
C ARG A 129 -0.91 -7.98 13.37
N ALA A 130 -1.05 -8.70 14.47
CA ALA A 130 -1.78 -9.97 14.50
C ALA A 130 -3.27 -9.77 14.15
N ALA A 131 -3.88 -8.72 14.69
CA ALA A 131 -5.27 -8.37 14.38
C ALA A 131 -5.46 -8.00 12.89
N VAL A 132 -4.56 -7.21 12.29
CA VAL A 132 -4.57 -6.89 10.86
C VAL A 132 -4.53 -8.14 9.99
N VAL A 133 -3.58 -9.06 10.26
CA VAL A 133 -3.43 -10.30 9.48
C VAL A 133 -4.67 -11.19 9.60
N HIS A 134 -5.27 -11.26 10.77
CA HIS A 134 -6.48 -12.03 11.01
C HIS A 134 -7.73 -11.40 10.37
N ASP A 135 -7.80 -10.06 10.33
CA ASP A 135 -8.99 -9.32 9.88
C ASP A 135 -9.10 -9.22 8.35
N ILE A 136 -7.98 -9.18 7.63
CA ILE A 136 -7.97 -9.10 6.15
C ILE A 136 -8.85 -10.19 5.51
N PRO A 137 -8.69 -11.50 5.80
CA PRO A 137 -9.53 -12.53 5.19
C PRO A 137 -11.02 -12.35 5.50
N ARG A 138 -11.36 -11.90 6.71
CA ARG A 138 -12.74 -11.64 7.11
C ARG A 138 -13.35 -10.50 6.29
N LEU A 139 -12.65 -9.37 6.18
CA LEU A 139 -13.11 -8.22 5.40
C LEU A 139 -13.26 -8.58 3.92
N VAL A 140 -12.26 -9.24 3.35
CA VAL A 140 -12.29 -9.69 1.94
C VAL A 140 -13.49 -10.59 1.65
N GLY A 141 -13.81 -11.52 2.58
CA GLY A 141 -14.91 -12.47 2.42
C GLY A 141 -16.32 -11.86 2.54
N THR A 142 -16.45 -10.63 3.07
CA THR A 142 -17.75 -9.94 3.16
C THR A 142 -18.06 -9.03 1.97
N LEU A 143 -17.09 -8.79 1.07
CA LEU A 143 -17.21 -7.83 -0.03
C LEU A 143 -17.51 -8.53 -1.35
N GLU A 144 -18.27 -7.87 -2.20
CA GLU A 144 -18.53 -8.29 -3.57
C GLU A 144 -17.51 -7.61 -4.51
N TRP A 145 -16.72 -8.41 -5.20
CA TRP A 145 -15.64 -7.93 -6.06
C TRP A 145 -16.04 -7.85 -7.53
N ARG A 146 -15.53 -6.84 -8.23
CA ARG A 146 -15.57 -6.67 -9.68
C ARG A 146 -14.15 -6.44 -10.17
N VAL A 147 -13.61 -7.39 -10.92
CA VAL A 147 -12.22 -7.34 -11.35
C VAL A 147 -12.11 -6.66 -12.71
N VAL A 148 -11.40 -5.55 -12.77
CA VAL A 148 -11.06 -4.86 -14.02
C VAL A 148 -9.83 -5.55 -14.61
N CYS A 149 -10.05 -6.31 -15.67
CA CYS A 149 -9.04 -6.99 -16.47
C CYS A 149 -8.70 -6.14 -17.70
N GLY A 150 -7.57 -6.41 -18.32
CA GLY A 150 -7.13 -5.73 -19.54
C GLY A 150 -5.61 -5.80 -19.66
N THR A 151 -5.11 -5.93 -20.86
CA THR A 151 -3.68 -6.02 -21.16
C THR A 151 -2.92 -4.77 -20.69
N THR A 152 -1.61 -4.81 -20.71
CA THR A 152 -0.77 -3.65 -20.35
C THR A 152 -1.11 -2.44 -21.23
N GLY A 153 -1.26 -1.28 -20.62
CA GLY A 153 -1.65 -0.05 -21.32
C GLY A 153 -3.14 0.08 -21.68
N SER A 154 -4.01 -0.85 -21.24
CA SER A 154 -5.46 -0.75 -21.51
C SER A 154 -6.17 0.34 -20.69
N GLY A 155 -5.50 0.98 -19.72
CA GLY A 155 -6.09 2.07 -18.93
C GLY A 155 -6.84 1.61 -17.68
N LYS A 156 -6.57 0.40 -17.14
CA LYS A 156 -7.20 -0.10 -15.90
C LYS A 156 -7.16 0.89 -14.76
N THR A 157 -6.00 1.43 -14.47
CA THR A 157 -5.79 2.41 -13.39
C THR A 157 -6.60 3.69 -13.63
N ARG A 158 -6.62 4.20 -14.87
CA ARG A 158 -7.47 5.37 -15.24
C ARG A 158 -8.96 5.09 -15.06
N LEU A 159 -9.41 3.88 -15.43
CA LEU A 159 -10.80 3.49 -15.22
C LEU A 159 -11.13 3.36 -13.73
N LEU A 160 -10.26 2.76 -12.91
CA LEU A 160 -10.45 2.69 -11.46
C LEU A 160 -10.53 4.09 -10.84
N GLN A 161 -9.66 5.01 -11.25
CA GLN A 161 -9.70 6.41 -10.82
C GLN A 161 -11.01 7.10 -11.22
N ALA A 162 -11.47 6.87 -12.46
CA ALA A 162 -12.74 7.41 -12.94
C ALA A 162 -13.94 6.85 -12.17
N LEU A 163 -13.94 5.56 -11.85
CA LEU A 163 -14.95 4.92 -11.01
C LEU A 163 -14.95 5.51 -9.58
N ALA A 164 -13.77 5.66 -8.96
CA ALA A 164 -13.64 6.26 -7.65
C ALA A 164 -14.12 7.72 -7.62
N ALA A 165 -13.79 8.51 -8.63
CA ALA A 165 -14.24 9.91 -8.76
C ALA A 165 -15.77 10.03 -8.86
N GLN A 166 -16.46 8.98 -9.30
CA GLN A 166 -17.93 8.90 -9.38
C GLN A 166 -18.56 8.18 -8.19
N GLY A 167 -17.79 7.98 -7.10
CA GLY A 167 -18.28 7.42 -5.85
C GLY A 167 -18.37 5.89 -5.80
N ALA A 168 -17.78 5.17 -6.77
CA ALA A 168 -17.64 3.73 -6.67
C ALA A 168 -16.59 3.34 -5.62
N GLN A 169 -16.74 2.17 -5.04
CA GLN A 169 -15.73 1.60 -4.16
C GLN A 169 -14.60 0.98 -4.98
N VAL A 170 -13.38 1.40 -4.73
CA VAL A 170 -12.20 0.95 -5.46
C VAL A 170 -11.10 0.54 -4.48
N LEU A 171 -10.44 -0.57 -4.75
CA LEU A 171 -9.19 -0.95 -4.10
C LEU A 171 -8.07 -0.94 -5.15
N ASP A 172 -7.23 0.09 -5.11
CA ASP A 172 -6.11 0.30 -6.01
C ASP A 172 -4.82 -0.25 -5.38
N LEU A 173 -4.45 -1.48 -5.76
CA LEU A 173 -3.28 -2.16 -5.21
C LEU A 173 -1.96 -1.56 -5.70
N GLU A 174 -1.92 -1.03 -6.93
CA GLU A 174 -0.74 -0.35 -7.49
C GLU A 174 -0.43 0.94 -6.71
N ALA A 175 -1.45 1.74 -6.41
CA ALA A 175 -1.30 2.94 -5.60
C ALA A 175 -0.83 2.60 -4.18
N LEU A 176 -1.42 1.60 -3.52
CA LEU A 176 -1.01 1.15 -2.19
C LEU A 176 0.42 0.60 -2.15
N ALA A 177 0.89 0.02 -3.25
CA ALA A 177 2.25 -0.53 -3.38
C ALA A 177 3.27 0.49 -3.88
N ASN A 178 2.89 1.70 -4.28
CA ASN A 178 3.73 2.66 -4.99
C ASN A 178 4.44 2.02 -6.21
N HIS A 179 3.69 1.22 -7.01
CA HIS A 179 4.27 0.45 -8.10
C HIS A 179 3.23 0.12 -9.17
N ARG A 180 3.60 0.18 -10.44
CA ARG A 180 2.75 -0.18 -11.59
C ARG A 180 3.02 -1.62 -12.04
N SER A 181 2.68 -2.58 -11.28
CA SER A 181 2.71 -4.05 -11.47
C SER A 181 3.50 -4.69 -12.64
N SER A 182 4.30 -3.95 -13.38
CA SER A 182 5.13 -4.47 -14.48
C SER A 182 6.60 -4.56 -14.08
N VAL A 183 7.40 -5.29 -14.88
CA VAL A 183 8.87 -5.31 -14.70
C VAL A 183 9.47 -3.90 -14.77
N LEU A 184 8.83 -3.01 -15.53
CA LEU A 184 9.20 -1.60 -15.65
C LEU A 184 8.41 -0.67 -14.73
N GLY A 185 7.63 -1.22 -13.80
CA GLY A 185 6.63 -0.50 -13.02
C GLY A 185 7.14 0.30 -11.81
N ALA A 186 8.44 0.31 -11.54
CA ALA A 186 9.00 1.14 -10.47
C ALA A 186 8.80 2.63 -10.78
N ILE A 187 8.27 3.39 -9.81
CA ILE A 187 8.02 4.82 -9.96
C ILE A 187 9.22 5.59 -9.41
N PRO A 188 9.89 6.44 -10.23
CA PRO A 188 11.04 7.21 -9.76
C PRO A 188 10.72 8.06 -8.54
N GLY A 189 11.60 8.03 -7.54
CA GLY A 189 11.44 8.79 -6.30
C GLY A 189 10.44 8.23 -5.29
N LEU A 190 9.70 7.15 -5.62
CA LEU A 190 8.77 6.50 -4.70
C LEU A 190 9.29 5.11 -4.30
N ALA A 191 9.63 4.96 -3.02
CA ALA A 191 9.95 3.65 -2.46
C ALA A 191 8.66 2.82 -2.26
N GLN A 192 8.75 1.53 -2.57
CA GLN A 192 7.67 0.61 -2.20
C GLN A 192 7.59 0.46 -0.68
N PRO A 193 6.39 0.28 -0.12
CA PRO A 193 6.24 -0.04 1.29
C PRO A 193 6.87 -1.40 1.63
N THR A 194 7.19 -1.61 2.90
CA THR A 194 7.49 -2.96 3.38
C THR A 194 6.26 -3.86 3.24
N GLN A 195 6.43 -5.18 3.28
CA GLN A 195 5.29 -6.10 3.26
C GLN A 195 4.31 -5.84 4.41
N LYS A 196 4.80 -5.53 5.61
CA LYS A 196 3.95 -5.23 6.76
C LYS A 196 3.14 -3.97 6.52
N ARG A 197 3.79 -2.92 6.01
CA ARG A 197 3.14 -1.66 5.69
C ARG A 197 2.10 -1.83 4.59
N PHE A 198 2.40 -2.59 3.54
CA PHE A 198 1.46 -2.89 2.47
C PHE A 198 0.21 -3.61 2.99
N ASP A 199 0.37 -4.65 3.82
CA ASP A 199 -0.77 -5.33 4.42
C ASP A 199 -1.62 -4.40 5.29
N THR A 200 -0.97 -3.52 6.08
CA THR A 200 -1.66 -2.52 6.90
C THR A 200 -2.42 -1.50 6.02
N LEU A 201 -1.84 -1.07 4.90
CA LEU A 201 -2.50 -0.18 3.93
C LEU A 201 -3.71 -0.86 3.28
N VAL A 202 -3.57 -2.11 2.82
CA VAL A 202 -4.67 -2.90 2.25
C VAL A 202 -5.79 -3.07 3.29
N TRP A 203 -5.45 -3.49 4.51
CA TRP A 203 -6.41 -3.62 5.60
C TRP A 203 -7.14 -2.30 5.89
N ASN A 204 -6.43 -1.19 5.95
CA ASN A 204 -7.02 0.12 6.22
C ASN A 204 -7.94 0.59 5.09
N ALA A 205 -7.61 0.26 3.84
CA ALA A 205 -8.45 0.55 2.68
C ALA A 205 -9.74 -0.31 2.64
N LEU A 206 -9.68 -1.54 3.14
CA LEU A 206 -10.84 -2.46 3.20
C LEU A 206 -11.88 -2.06 4.27
N ARG A 207 -11.45 -1.47 5.39
CA ARG A 207 -12.31 -1.21 6.55
C ARG A 207 -13.54 -0.31 6.30
N PRO A 208 -13.42 0.79 5.55
CA PRO A 208 -14.56 1.68 5.31
C PRO A 208 -15.50 1.20 4.20
N LEU A 209 -15.20 0.09 3.51
CA LEU A 209 -15.99 -0.36 2.39
C LEU A 209 -17.35 -0.91 2.83
N ASP A 210 -18.38 -0.49 2.12
CA ASP A 210 -19.77 -0.91 2.32
C ASP A 210 -20.00 -2.29 1.69
N VAL A 211 -20.37 -3.27 2.49
CA VAL A 211 -20.61 -4.66 2.07
C VAL A 211 -21.80 -4.82 1.12
N THR A 212 -22.67 -3.83 1.03
CA THR A 212 -23.85 -3.85 0.13
C THR A 212 -23.54 -3.34 -1.27
N ARG A 213 -22.34 -2.83 -1.51
CA ARG A 213 -21.92 -2.25 -2.77
C ARG A 213 -20.70 -2.98 -3.33
N PRO A 214 -20.63 -3.20 -4.66
CA PRO A 214 -19.46 -3.84 -5.25
C PRO A 214 -18.19 -3.00 -5.11
N VAL A 215 -17.06 -3.70 -4.97
CA VAL A 215 -15.72 -3.11 -4.95
C VAL A 215 -15.00 -3.43 -6.24
N PHE A 216 -14.53 -2.41 -6.94
CA PHE A 216 -13.71 -2.56 -8.13
C PHE A 216 -12.25 -2.71 -7.76
N ILE A 217 -11.57 -3.63 -8.42
CA ILE A 217 -10.15 -3.93 -8.22
C ILE A 217 -9.52 -4.33 -9.55
N GLU A 218 -8.25 -4.03 -9.76
CA GLU A 218 -7.53 -4.50 -10.95
C GLU A 218 -7.09 -5.95 -10.85
N SER A 219 -6.93 -6.60 -12.01
CA SER A 219 -6.49 -8.00 -12.12
C SER A 219 -5.00 -8.14 -11.83
N GLU A 220 -4.64 -8.06 -10.56
CA GLU A 220 -3.26 -8.16 -10.15
C GLU A 220 -2.75 -9.60 -10.01
N SER A 221 -1.44 -9.75 -10.13
CA SER A 221 -0.74 -10.99 -9.84
C SER A 221 -0.60 -11.18 -8.31
N LYS A 222 0.01 -12.31 -7.89
CA LYS A 222 0.34 -12.53 -6.47
C LYS A 222 1.28 -11.47 -5.88
N LYS A 223 1.96 -10.70 -6.74
CA LYS A 223 2.89 -9.65 -6.33
C LYS A 223 2.66 -8.38 -7.11
N VAL A 224 2.81 -7.25 -6.42
CA VAL A 224 2.90 -5.90 -6.98
C VAL A 224 4.30 -5.39 -6.68
N GLY A 225 5.20 -5.48 -7.66
CA GLY A 225 6.62 -5.25 -7.43
C GLY A 225 7.19 -6.22 -6.39
N ASN A 226 7.70 -5.69 -5.28
CA ASN A 226 8.34 -6.47 -4.20
C ASN A 226 7.38 -6.96 -3.11
N VAL A 227 6.13 -6.47 -3.10
CA VAL A 227 5.14 -6.84 -2.07
C VAL A 227 4.17 -7.89 -2.58
N SER A 228 3.72 -8.76 -1.67
CA SER A 228 2.76 -9.82 -1.97
C SER A 228 1.34 -9.37 -1.60
N VAL A 229 0.40 -9.58 -2.51
CA VAL A 229 -1.03 -9.36 -2.25
C VAL A 229 -1.53 -10.42 -1.26
N PRO A 230 -2.36 -10.06 -0.27
CA PRO A 230 -2.92 -11.03 0.67
C PRO A 230 -3.55 -12.24 -0.04
N PRO A 231 -3.24 -13.47 0.36
CA PRO A 231 -3.73 -14.67 -0.33
C PRO A 231 -5.25 -14.76 -0.47
N SER A 232 -5.99 -14.36 0.58
CA SER A 232 -7.45 -14.31 0.57
C SER A 232 -8.00 -13.36 -0.49
N LEU A 233 -7.35 -12.21 -0.71
CA LEU A 233 -7.74 -11.24 -1.72
C LEU A 233 -7.48 -11.79 -3.14
N ILE A 234 -6.34 -12.41 -3.37
CA ILE A 234 -6.04 -13.10 -4.65
C ILE A 234 -7.09 -14.17 -4.95
N GLU A 235 -7.48 -14.97 -3.96
CA GLU A 235 -8.48 -16.02 -4.12
C GLU A 235 -9.85 -15.41 -4.46
N ALA A 236 -10.29 -14.39 -3.73
CA ALA A 236 -11.53 -13.68 -3.99
C ALA A 236 -11.57 -13.06 -5.40
N MET A 237 -10.51 -12.37 -5.80
CA MET A 237 -10.38 -11.78 -7.15
C MET A 237 -10.53 -12.84 -8.25
N ARG A 238 -9.86 -13.99 -8.10
CA ARG A 238 -9.85 -15.06 -9.11
C ARG A 238 -11.21 -15.72 -9.33
N GLN A 239 -12.08 -15.68 -8.34
CA GLN A 239 -13.44 -16.23 -8.38
C GLN A 239 -14.50 -15.22 -8.82
N SER A 240 -14.14 -13.93 -8.90
CA SER A 240 -15.06 -12.82 -9.09
C SER A 240 -15.35 -12.53 -10.58
N PRO A 241 -16.49 -11.90 -10.89
CA PRO A 241 -16.80 -11.42 -12.23
C PRO A 241 -15.74 -10.45 -12.76
N CYS A 242 -15.40 -10.62 -14.05
CA CYS A 242 -14.40 -9.82 -14.74
C CYS A 242 -15.03 -8.82 -15.73
N LEU A 243 -14.45 -7.63 -15.80
CA LEU A 243 -14.67 -6.62 -16.83
C LEU A 243 -13.40 -6.53 -17.67
N ASN A 244 -13.46 -6.94 -18.93
CA ASN A 244 -12.28 -6.93 -19.81
C ASN A 244 -12.20 -5.60 -20.56
N LEU A 245 -11.31 -4.72 -20.11
CA LEU A 245 -11.07 -3.40 -20.70
C LEU A 245 -10.15 -3.54 -21.92
N VAL A 246 -10.66 -3.14 -23.08
CA VAL A 246 -9.95 -3.24 -24.36
C VAL A 246 -9.78 -1.85 -24.97
N LEU A 247 -8.54 -1.52 -25.32
CA LEU A 247 -8.17 -0.35 -26.12
C LEU A 247 -7.41 -0.80 -27.38
N PRO A 248 -7.56 -0.06 -28.50
CA PRO A 248 -6.73 -0.26 -29.68
C PRO A 248 -5.25 -0.08 -29.35
N ASP A 249 -4.36 -0.80 -30.05
CA ASP A 249 -2.93 -0.77 -29.77
C ASP A 249 -2.30 0.63 -29.86
N ALA A 250 -2.75 1.46 -30.82
CA ALA A 250 -2.28 2.83 -30.94
C ALA A 250 -2.61 3.66 -29.69
N GLU A 251 -3.80 3.49 -29.13
CA GLU A 251 -4.24 4.16 -27.90
C GLU A 251 -3.46 3.66 -26.67
N ARG A 252 -3.17 2.36 -26.62
CA ARG A 252 -2.36 1.74 -25.57
C ARG A 252 -0.92 2.28 -25.56
N VAL A 253 -0.33 2.43 -26.75
CA VAL A 253 1.03 3.00 -26.90
C VAL A 253 1.02 4.45 -26.46
N ALA A 254 0.03 5.25 -26.91
CA ALA A 254 -0.09 6.66 -26.53
C ALA A 254 -0.23 6.82 -25.00
N LEU A 255 -1.12 6.05 -24.38
CA LEU A 255 -1.32 6.03 -22.94
C LEU A 255 -0.03 5.70 -22.18
N LEU A 256 0.73 4.68 -22.64
CA LEU A 256 1.98 4.29 -21.98
C LEU A 256 3.05 5.37 -22.12
N LEU A 257 3.15 6.05 -23.27
CA LEU A 257 4.09 7.15 -23.46
C LEU A 257 3.76 8.34 -22.54
N GLU A 258 2.48 8.60 -22.26
CA GLU A 258 2.07 9.60 -21.27
C GLU A 258 2.41 9.15 -19.84
N ASP A 259 1.98 7.96 -19.45
CA ASP A 259 2.12 7.44 -18.09
C ASP A 259 3.58 7.21 -17.68
N TYR A 260 4.45 6.92 -18.66
CA TYR A 260 5.89 6.69 -18.49
C TYR A 260 6.74 7.79 -19.12
N ALA A 261 6.23 9.04 -19.14
CA ALA A 261 6.93 10.18 -19.72
C ALA A 261 8.37 10.37 -19.21
N PHE A 262 8.64 9.95 -17.97
CA PHE A 262 9.98 9.94 -17.40
C PHE A 262 10.98 9.05 -18.16
N PHE A 263 10.54 7.95 -18.80
CA PHE A 263 11.40 7.15 -19.69
C PHE A 263 11.65 7.84 -21.02
N VAL A 264 10.70 8.64 -21.51
CA VAL A 264 10.89 9.43 -22.71
C VAL A 264 11.88 10.58 -22.48
N GLN A 265 11.92 11.12 -21.26
CA GLN A 265 12.82 12.19 -20.84
C GLN A 265 14.22 11.68 -20.52
N ASP A 266 14.35 10.44 -20.02
CA ASP A 266 15.62 9.79 -19.68
C ASP A 266 15.79 8.47 -20.46
N ILE A 267 16.31 8.60 -21.67
CA ILE A 267 16.51 7.49 -22.62
C ILE A 267 17.46 6.43 -22.06
N GLU A 268 18.52 6.82 -21.38
CA GLU A 268 19.48 5.84 -20.86
C GLU A 268 18.89 5.07 -19.67
N HIS A 269 18.13 5.71 -18.79
CA HIS A 269 17.37 5.01 -17.77
C HIS A 269 16.38 4.01 -18.39
N PHE A 270 15.67 4.38 -19.45
CA PHE A 270 14.81 3.44 -20.16
C PHE A 270 15.59 2.26 -20.74
N CYS A 271 16.76 2.51 -21.36
CA CYS A 271 17.62 1.46 -21.87
C CYS A 271 18.11 0.51 -20.77
N GLU A 272 18.50 1.02 -19.61
CA GLU A 272 18.89 0.20 -18.46
C GLU A 272 17.76 -0.73 -18.02
N ARG A 273 16.53 -0.20 -17.94
CA ARG A 273 15.36 -1.00 -17.58
C ARG A 273 15.01 -2.05 -18.62
N LEU A 274 15.11 -1.73 -19.91
CA LEU A 274 14.91 -2.69 -21.01
C LEU A 274 15.92 -3.84 -20.97
N GLN A 275 17.16 -3.58 -20.53
CA GLN A 275 18.21 -4.58 -20.50
C GLN A 275 17.88 -5.78 -19.59
N VAL A 276 17.07 -5.57 -18.54
CA VAL A 276 16.57 -6.64 -17.66
C VAL A 276 15.76 -7.68 -18.47
N LEU A 277 15.11 -7.27 -19.55
CA LEU A 277 14.31 -8.16 -20.39
C LEU A 277 15.14 -9.11 -21.26
N ALA A 278 16.47 -8.94 -21.31
CA ALA A 278 17.35 -9.82 -22.07
C ALA A 278 17.33 -11.29 -21.61
N GLU A 279 17.04 -11.52 -20.32
CA GLU A 279 16.86 -12.86 -19.76
C GLU A 279 15.59 -13.55 -20.29
N PHE A 280 14.56 -12.78 -20.64
CA PHE A 280 13.26 -13.28 -21.08
C PHE A 280 13.09 -13.30 -22.59
N ARG A 281 13.75 -12.39 -23.34
CA ARG A 281 13.54 -12.18 -24.78
C ARG A 281 14.78 -12.42 -25.63
N GLY A 282 15.91 -12.66 -24.97
CA GLY A 282 17.20 -12.86 -25.64
C GLY A 282 17.92 -11.55 -25.94
N LYS A 283 19.25 -11.63 -25.93
CA LYS A 283 20.15 -10.47 -26.10
C LYS A 283 19.99 -9.74 -27.42
N VAL A 284 19.73 -10.48 -28.52
CA VAL A 284 19.63 -9.91 -29.89
C VAL A 284 18.37 -9.00 -29.97
N VAL A 285 17.22 -9.46 -29.52
CA VAL A 285 15.99 -8.68 -29.58
C VAL A 285 16.11 -7.42 -28.73
N VAL A 286 16.63 -7.54 -27.52
CA VAL A 286 16.78 -6.39 -26.63
C VAL A 286 17.82 -5.41 -27.17
N ALA A 287 18.92 -5.87 -27.75
CA ALA A 287 19.88 -4.98 -28.41
C ALA A 287 19.24 -4.17 -29.57
N GLY A 288 18.32 -4.77 -30.33
CA GLY A 288 17.54 -4.07 -31.34
C GLY A 288 16.63 -2.99 -30.75
N TRP A 289 15.94 -3.28 -29.61
CA TRP A 289 15.14 -2.30 -28.88
C TRP A 289 15.99 -1.14 -28.36
N LEU A 290 17.15 -1.41 -27.76
CA LEU A 290 18.06 -0.39 -27.25
C LEU A 290 18.55 0.55 -28.38
N ALA A 291 18.95 -0.01 -29.53
CA ALA A 291 19.37 0.78 -30.71
C ALA A 291 18.20 1.67 -31.20
N SER A 292 17.00 1.12 -31.27
CA SER A 292 15.79 1.85 -31.70
C SER A 292 15.43 2.99 -30.76
N VAL A 293 15.46 2.75 -29.44
CA VAL A 293 15.19 3.76 -28.42
C VAL A 293 16.22 4.90 -28.49
N ARG A 294 17.52 4.60 -28.62
CA ARG A 294 18.57 5.60 -28.77
C ARG A 294 18.46 6.41 -30.06
N ALA A 295 17.85 5.84 -31.10
CA ALA A 295 17.53 6.54 -32.35
C ALA A 295 16.24 7.38 -32.25
N GLY A 296 15.59 7.47 -31.09
CA GLY A 296 14.36 8.22 -30.89
C GLY A 296 13.05 7.48 -31.24
N ASN A 297 13.15 6.22 -31.69
CA ASN A 297 11.99 5.42 -32.09
C ASN A 297 11.38 4.66 -30.90
N ILE A 298 10.83 5.39 -29.92
CA ILE A 298 10.31 4.81 -28.66
C ILE A 298 8.97 4.11 -28.89
N ALA A 299 8.02 4.74 -29.59
CA ALA A 299 6.68 4.19 -29.80
C ALA A 299 6.67 2.81 -30.47
N PRO A 300 7.48 2.53 -31.54
CA PRO A 300 7.61 1.19 -32.10
C PRO A 300 8.16 0.15 -31.12
N VAL A 301 9.07 0.54 -30.23
CA VAL A 301 9.60 -0.35 -29.20
C VAL A 301 8.52 -0.67 -28.16
N VAL A 302 7.75 0.32 -27.72
CA VAL A 302 6.60 0.10 -26.80
C VAL A 302 5.58 -0.84 -27.45
N GLN A 303 5.25 -0.66 -28.73
CA GLN A 303 4.37 -1.56 -29.48
C GLN A 303 4.89 -3.01 -29.47
N GLN A 304 6.19 -3.21 -29.75
CA GLN A 304 6.79 -4.54 -29.72
C GLN A 304 6.82 -5.15 -28.30
N LEU A 305 7.07 -4.34 -27.28
CA LEU A 305 6.98 -4.78 -25.90
C LEU A 305 5.58 -5.28 -25.55
N LEU A 306 4.54 -4.55 -25.96
CA LEU A 306 3.15 -4.98 -25.75
C LEU A 306 2.88 -6.34 -26.42
N THR A 307 3.09 -6.42 -27.72
CA THR A 307 2.69 -7.60 -28.51
C THR A 307 3.58 -8.82 -28.29
N GLN A 308 4.88 -8.63 -28.07
CA GLN A 308 5.83 -9.74 -27.95
C GLN A 308 6.11 -10.16 -26.51
N HIS A 309 5.95 -9.25 -25.53
CA HIS A 309 6.31 -9.56 -24.14
C HIS A 309 5.09 -9.58 -23.22
N TYR A 310 4.35 -8.48 -23.13
CA TYR A 310 3.31 -8.34 -22.10
C TYR A 310 2.02 -9.12 -22.42
N ASP A 311 1.48 -8.97 -23.62
CA ASP A 311 0.17 -9.53 -23.96
C ASP A 311 0.11 -11.06 -23.88
N PRO A 312 1.09 -11.81 -24.43
CA PRO A 312 1.05 -13.28 -24.33
C PRO A 312 1.09 -13.78 -22.90
N VAL A 313 1.94 -13.17 -22.06
CA VAL A 313 2.08 -13.54 -20.64
C VAL A 313 0.82 -13.19 -19.87
N TYR A 314 0.27 -11.99 -20.11
CA TYR A 314 -0.94 -11.53 -19.45
C TYR A 314 -2.15 -12.43 -19.79
N LEU A 315 -2.42 -12.66 -21.07
CA LEU A 315 -3.56 -13.45 -21.51
C LEU A 315 -3.49 -14.89 -20.97
N GLN A 316 -2.32 -15.50 -21.03
CA GLN A 316 -2.11 -16.83 -20.44
C GLN A 316 -2.36 -16.83 -18.93
N SER A 317 -1.92 -15.80 -18.22
CA SER A 317 -2.15 -15.66 -16.79
C SER A 317 -3.64 -15.49 -16.47
N MET A 318 -4.36 -14.68 -17.24
CA MET A 318 -5.78 -14.44 -17.05
C MET A 318 -6.61 -15.70 -17.24
N GLN A 319 -6.40 -16.40 -18.37
CA GLN A 319 -7.10 -17.66 -18.67
C GLN A 319 -6.83 -18.74 -17.61
N ARG A 320 -5.60 -18.81 -17.11
CA ARG A 320 -5.21 -19.82 -16.12
C ARG A 320 -5.73 -19.53 -14.72
N ASN A 321 -5.81 -18.26 -14.32
CA ASN A 321 -5.99 -17.87 -12.92
C ASN A 321 -7.37 -17.28 -12.60
N PHE A 322 -8.07 -16.67 -13.55
CA PHE A 322 -9.35 -16.00 -13.31
C PHE A 322 -10.49 -16.82 -13.90
N LEU A 323 -11.24 -17.50 -13.03
CA LEU A 323 -12.26 -18.51 -13.42
C LEU A 323 -13.40 -17.94 -14.29
N ARG A 324 -13.66 -16.64 -14.19
CA ARG A 324 -14.73 -15.97 -14.93
C ARG A 324 -14.23 -15.07 -16.06
N PHE A 325 -12.95 -15.17 -16.43
CA PHE A 325 -12.37 -14.32 -17.48
C PHE A 325 -12.92 -14.65 -18.87
N GLU A 326 -13.20 -15.90 -19.18
CA GLU A 326 -13.80 -16.30 -20.47
C GLU A 326 -15.20 -15.70 -20.69
N ASN A 327 -15.94 -15.47 -19.59
CA ASN A 327 -17.26 -14.85 -19.59
C ASN A 327 -17.19 -13.35 -19.22
N ALA A 328 -16.01 -12.73 -19.29
CA ALA A 328 -15.84 -11.33 -18.94
C ALA A 328 -16.64 -10.43 -19.89
N LYS A 329 -17.36 -9.45 -19.31
CA LYS A 329 -17.98 -8.40 -20.11
C LYS A 329 -16.88 -7.55 -20.72
N VAL A 330 -16.81 -7.51 -22.05
CA VAL A 330 -15.90 -6.61 -22.78
C VAL A 330 -16.40 -5.18 -22.66
N ILE A 331 -15.53 -4.28 -22.28
CA ILE A 331 -15.79 -2.85 -22.17
C ILE A 331 -14.69 -2.09 -22.91
N SER A 332 -15.08 -1.07 -23.67
CA SER A 332 -14.16 -0.29 -24.49
C SER A 332 -14.52 1.19 -24.40
N PRO A 333 -13.60 2.04 -23.91
CA PRO A 333 -13.77 3.49 -24.05
C PRO A 333 -13.53 3.91 -25.51
N SER A 334 -13.92 5.13 -25.88
CA SER A 334 -13.66 5.66 -27.23
C SER A 334 -12.16 5.82 -27.54
N ASP A 335 -11.40 6.20 -26.51
CA ASP A 335 -9.96 6.45 -26.55
C ASP A 335 -9.36 6.34 -25.15
N HIS A 336 -8.05 6.64 -24.99
CA HIS A 336 -7.37 6.57 -23.69
C HIS A 336 -7.54 7.79 -22.79
N SER A 337 -8.31 8.81 -23.22
CA SER A 337 -8.46 10.06 -22.49
C SER A 337 -9.21 9.89 -21.16
N VAL A 338 -8.97 10.82 -20.23
CA VAL A 338 -9.70 10.88 -18.95
C VAL A 338 -11.21 11.04 -19.17
N ALA A 339 -11.61 11.79 -20.20
CA ALA A 339 -13.02 12.01 -20.55
C ALA A 339 -13.70 10.70 -20.99
N ALA A 340 -13.05 9.92 -21.85
CA ALA A 340 -13.55 8.62 -22.29
C ALA A 340 -13.67 7.61 -21.13
N MET A 341 -12.69 7.58 -20.23
CA MET A 341 -12.73 6.73 -19.05
C MET A 341 -13.84 7.15 -18.07
N ASN A 342 -14.08 8.46 -17.89
CA ASN A 342 -15.19 8.95 -17.07
C ASN A 342 -16.56 8.56 -17.67
N SER A 343 -16.72 8.67 -18.99
CA SER A 343 -17.94 8.26 -19.68
C SER A 343 -18.19 6.76 -19.51
N LEU A 344 -17.17 5.94 -19.69
CA LEU A 344 -17.26 4.49 -19.48
C LEU A 344 -17.60 4.14 -18.03
N ALA A 345 -16.97 4.80 -17.06
CA ALA A 345 -17.26 4.60 -15.64
C ALA A 345 -18.73 4.91 -15.32
N GLN A 346 -19.26 6.02 -15.84
CA GLN A 346 -20.67 6.39 -15.67
C GLN A 346 -21.63 5.33 -16.22
N GLN A 347 -21.37 4.83 -17.43
CA GLN A 347 -22.15 3.75 -18.04
C GLN A 347 -22.12 2.46 -17.22
N LEU A 348 -20.95 2.09 -16.69
CA LEU A 348 -20.80 0.90 -15.86
C LEU A 348 -21.62 1.02 -14.58
N LEU A 349 -21.59 2.17 -13.91
CA LEU A 349 -22.32 2.39 -12.65
C LEU A 349 -23.83 2.44 -12.86
N GLN A 350 -24.32 3.04 -13.96
CA GLN A 350 -25.73 3.00 -14.32
C GLN A 350 -26.24 1.58 -14.54
N ASN A 351 -25.46 0.72 -15.22
CA ASN A 351 -25.83 -0.68 -15.48
C ASN A 351 -25.77 -1.57 -14.24
N LEU A 352 -25.16 -1.15 -13.14
CA LEU A 352 -25.15 -1.88 -11.86
C LEU A 352 -26.30 -1.46 -10.94
N ALA A 353 -26.92 -0.30 -11.21
CA ALA A 353 -28.07 0.20 -10.46
C ALA A 353 -29.42 -0.36 -10.96
N THR A 354 -29.43 -0.98 -12.13
CA THR A 354 -30.55 -1.70 -12.73
C THR A 354 -30.47 -3.19 -12.47
#